data_8a91b25762b4a47a4a41b2076ee380d4
#
_entry.id   8a91b25762b4a47a4a41b2076ee380d4
#
_cell.length_a   1.000
_cell.length_b   1.000
_cell.length_c   1.000
_cell.angle_alpha   90.00
_cell.angle_beta   90.00
_cell.angle_gamma   90.00
#
_symmetry.space_group_name_H-M   'P 1'
#
loop_
_entity.id
_entity.type
_entity.pdbx_description
1 polymer ?
#
loop_
_entity_poly.entity_id
_entity_poly.type
_entity_poly.pdbx_seq_one_letter_code
_entity_poly.pdbx_strand_id
1 'polypeptide(L)'
;MGTTRVTRTYVIRLAVFAAFVGGFAMPPFDWPFDAHDDAGGVVLAQGAQSSPERNFLSRIRRLTVEGKRAGEGYWSPDGKRLVFQSEREPGNPFYQIYALDLTTGDTKRISPGMGKTTCAFFRPGSSEIMFASTHLDPNSKKYQEDELAFRASGKERRYAWDYDAEFDIFTLDEETGQTKRLTTAKGYDAEGGY
;
A
#
# COMPACT_ATOMS: atom_id res chain seq x y z
N MET A 1 20.00 -38.68 -32.64
CA MET A 1 18.99 -38.56 -31.58
C MET A 1 18.46 -37.15 -31.61
N GLY A 2 17.24 -37.00 -32.15
CA GLY A 2 16.68 -35.71 -32.51
C GLY A 2 15.93 -35.05 -31.36
N THR A 3 16.19 -33.78 -31.16
CA THR A 3 15.47 -32.89 -30.26
C THR A 3 14.36 -32.17 -31.01
N THR A 4 13.13 -32.52 -30.73
CA THR A 4 11.92 -31.90 -31.32
C THR A 4 11.59 -30.61 -30.61
N ARG A 5 11.73 -29.47 -31.31
CA ARG A 5 11.20 -28.16 -30.84
C ARG A 5 9.70 -28.13 -31.10
N VAL A 6 8.93 -27.90 -30.04
CA VAL A 6 7.48 -27.62 -30.13
C VAL A 6 7.30 -26.10 -30.20
N THR A 7 6.85 -25.64 -31.38
CA THR A 7 6.45 -24.25 -31.63
C THR A 7 4.97 -24.12 -31.32
N ARG A 8 4.60 -23.34 -30.29
CA ARG A 8 3.20 -22.98 -29.98
C ARG A 8 2.79 -21.76 -30.79
N THR A 9 1.92 -21.95 -31.75
CA THR A 9 1.28 -20.91 -32.53
C THR A 9 0.05 -20.42 -31.78
N TYR A 10 0.00 -19.12 -31.43
CA TYR A 10 -1.19 -18.48 -30.88
C TYR A 10 -2.03 -17.93 -32.02
N VAL A 11 -3.27 -18.43 -32.16
CA VAL A 11 -4.26 -17.90 -33.08
C VAL A 11 -5.09 -16.86 -32.35
N ILE A 12 -4.94 -15.59 -32.73
CA ILE A 12 -5.79 -14.50 -32.25
C ILE A 12 -7.05 -14.49 -33.12
N ARG A 13 -8.19 -14.79 -32.54
CA ARG A 13 -9.51 -14.63 -33.18
C ARG A 13 -10.00 -13.20 -32.94
N LEU A 14 -10.02 -12.41 -34.01
CA LEU A 14 -10.69 -11.11 -34.03
C LEU A 14 -12.21 -11.36 -34.17
N ALA A 15 -12.98 -10.94 -33.16
CA ALA A 15 -14.45 -10.91 -33.26
C ALA A 15 -14.88 -9.53 -33.78
N VAL A 16 -15.41 -9.47 -34.97
CA VAL A 16 -16.04 -8.29 -35.55
C VAL A 16 -17.51 -8.27 -35.08
N PHE A 17 -17.88 -7.29 -34.28
CA PHE A 17 -19.27 -6.99 -33.95
C PHE A 17 -19.76 -5.87 -34.87
N ALA A 18 -20.72 -6.21 -35.75
CA ALA A 18 -21.47 -5.23 -36.50
C ALA A 18 -22.60 -4.69 -35.60
N ALA A 19 -22.56 -3.39 -35.28
CA ALA A 19 -23.64 -2.73 -34.57
C ALA A 19 -24.56 -1.96 -35.53
N PHE A 20 -25.81 -2.10 -35.28
CA PHE A 20 -26.95 -1.56 -36.04
C PHE A 20 -27.17 -0.07 -35.76
N VAL A 21 -27.63 0.63 -36.76
CA VAL A 21 -27.84 2.08 -36.86
C VAL A 21 -29.00 2.54 -35.97
N GLY A 22 -28.74 3.53 -35.13
CA GLY A 22 -29.73 4.39 -34.53
C GLY A 22 -29.12 5.78 -34.37
N GLY A 23 -29.52 6.70 -35.26
CA GLY A 23 -28.91 8.02 -35.31
C GLY A 23 -29.29 8.91 -34.14
N PHE A 24 -28.28 9.34 -33.39
CA PHE A 24 -28.29 10.55 -32.59
C PHE A 24 -27.04 11.32 -32.96
N ALA A 25 -27.24 12.48 -33.60
CA ALA A 25 -26.17 13.40 -33.92
C ALA A 25 -25.66 14.06 -32.62
N MET A 26 -24.49 13.66 -32.14
CA MET A 26 -23.73 14.44 -31.14
C MET A 26 -22.90 15.49 -31.86
N PRO A 27 -22.82 16.72 -31.33
CA PRO A 27 -21.90 17.73 -31.85
C PRO A 27 -20.46 17.27 -31.75
N PRO A 28 -19.56 17.71 -32.65
CA PRO A 28 -18.17 17.33 -32.61
C PRO A 28 -17.53 17.83 -31.31
N PHE A 29 -16.95 16.91 -30.56
CA PHE A 29 -16.13 17.19 -29.40
C PHE A 29 -14.74 17.50 -29.93
N ASP A 30 -14.37 18.77 -29.98
CA ASP A 30 -13.03 19.20 -30.37
C ASP A 30 -12.02 18.83 -29.28
N TRP A 31 -11.20 17.83 -29.57
CA TRP A 31 -9.98 17.59 -28.81
C TRP A 31 -8.93 18.60 -29.23
N PRO A 32 -8.37 19.41 -28.34
CA PRO A 32 -7.28 20.31 -28.67
C PRO A 32 -5.93 19.57 -28.69
N PHE A 33 -5.78 18.65 -29.62
CA PHE A 33 -4.48 18.10 -30.00
C PHE A 33 -4.34 18.17 -31.51
N ASP A 34 -3.96 19.32 -32.03
CA ASP A 34 -3.35 19.44 -33.34
C ASP A 34 -1.95 18.79 -33.26
N ALA A 35 -1.83 17.64 -33.91
CA ALA A 35 -0.54 17.02 -34.18
C ALA A 35 0.01 17.63 -35.47
N HIS A 36 0.82 18.66 -35.36
CA HIS A 36 1.87 19.05 -36.34
C HIS A 36 2.79 20.06 -35.66
N ASP A 37 4.00 19.59 -35.33
CA ASP A 37 5.25 20.11 -35.85
C ASP A 37 6.44 19.44 -35.19
N ASP A 38 7.17 18.70 -36.03
CA ASP A 38 8.52 18.25 -35.78
C ASP A 38 9.46 19.44 -35.63
N ALA A 39 9.71 19.87 -34.44
CA ALA A 39 10.90 20.63 -34.10
C ALA A 39 11.28 20.25 -32.65
N GLY A 40 12.43 19.60 -32.50
CA GLY A 40 13.01 19.20 -31.21
C GLY A 40 13.24 20.39 -30.28
N GLY A 41 12.16 20.95 -29.77
CA GLY A 41 12.14 21.90 -28.68
C GLY A 41 12.23 21.14 -27.37
N VAL A 42 13.37 21.23 -26.68
CA VAL A 42 13.47 20.94 -25.26
C VAL A 42 12.40 21.79 -24.58
N VAL A 43 11.31 21.16 -24.13
CA VAL A 43 10.35 21.77 -23.23
C VAL A 43 11.11 22.02 -21.93
N LEU A 44 11.69 23.20 -21.82
CA LEU A 44 12.16 23.70 -20.54
C LEU A 44 10.90 23.76 -19.66
N ALA A 45 10.83 22.85 -18.69
CA ALA A 45 9.80 22.87 -17.69
C ALA A 45 9.66 24.31 -17.19
N GLN A 46 8.49 24.92 -17.44
CA GLN A 46 8.16 26.27 -16.95
C GLN A 46 8.53 26.31 -15.48
N GLY A 47 9.36 27.29 -15.12
CA GLY A 47 10.06 27.36 -13.85
C GLY A 47 9.16 26.99 -12.69
N ALA A 48 9.52 25.91 -12.02
CA ALA A 48 8.87 25.51 -10.77
C ALA A 48 8.92 26.73 -9.85
N GLN A 49 7.77 27.36 -9.63
CA GLN A 49 7.65 28.38 -8.59
C GLN A 49 8.26 27.76 -7.34
N SER A 50 9.29 28.41 -6.80
CA SER A 50 9.98 27.93 -5.64
C SER A 50 8.97 27.87 -4.50
N SER A 51 8.45 26.65 -4.22
CA SER A 51 7.56 26.44 -3.08
C SER A 51 8.28 26.94 -1.83
N PRO A 52 7.63 27.78 -1.00
CA PRO A 52 8.22 28.22 0.27
C PRO A 52 8.67 27.05 1.17
N GLU A 53 8.12 25.86 0.95
CA GLU A 53 8.56 24.63 1.60
C GLU A 53 10.05 24.32 1.42
N ARG A 54 10.65 24.71 0.27
CA ARG A 54 12.10 24.50 0.03
C ARG A 54 13.01 25.24 1.01
N ASN A 55 12.50 26.26 1.68
CA ASN A 55 13.22 26.99 2.72
C ASN A 55 13.36 26.15 4.00
N PHE A 56 12.47 25.16 4.20
CA PHE A 56 12.41 24.34 5.41
C PHE A 56 12.72 22.87 5.10
N LEU A 57 12.40 22.39 3.90
CA LEU A 57 12.54 20.99 3.51
C LEU A 57 13.55 20.85 2.37
N SER A 58 14.65 20.17 2.64
CA SER A 58 15.67 19.84 1.65
C SER A 58 15.77 18.35 1.43
N ARG A 59 16.12 17.93 0.22
CA ARG A 59 16.33 16.52 -0.17
C ARG A 59 15.16 15.59 0.19
N ILE A 60 13.94 16.05 -0.06
CA ILE A 60 12.73 15.24 0.13
C ILE A 60 12.83 13.98 -0.74
N ARG A 61 12.60 12.81 -0.15
CA ARG A 61 12.58 11.53 -0.84
C ARG A 61 11.29 10.78 -0.52
N ARG A 62 10.68 10.20 -1.53
CA ARG A 62 9.62 9.24 -1.35
C ARG A 62 10.25 7.89 -1.03
N LEU A 63 9.98 7.33 0.14
CA LEU A 63 10.57 6.07 0.61
C LEU A 63 9.78 4.83 0.15
N THR A 64 8.47 4.97 -0.08
CA THR A 64 7.62 3.84 -0.50
C THR A 64 6.84 4.22 -1.75
N VAL A 65 6.72 3.30 -2.70
CA VAL A 65 5.97 3.49 -3.96
C VAL A 65 4.84 2.49 -4.13
N GLU A 66 4.86 1.41 -3.36
CA GLU A 66 3.86 0.35 -3.40
C GLU A 66 2.75 0.58 -2.40
N GLY A 67 1.60 -0.08 -2.65
CA GLY A 67 0.43 -0.01 -1.80
C GLY A 67 -0.45 1.20 -2.08
N LYS A 68 -1.59 1.27 -1.44
CA LYS A 68 -2.56 2.37 -1.58
C LYS A 68 -2.29 3.49 -0.59
N ARG A 69 -1.95 3.13 0.65
CA ARG A 69 -1.67 4.07 1.73
C ARG A 69 -0.46 3.59 2.53
N ALA A 70 0.31 4.53 3.05
CA ALA A 70 1.38 4.28 4.02
C ALA A 70 1.42 5.43 5.02
N GLY A 71 1.78 5.15 6.27
CA GLY A 71 1.87 6.15 7.32
C GLY A 71 2.55 5.61 8.57
N GLU A 72 2.64 6.45 9.59
CA GLU A 72 3.18 6.11 10.90
C GLU A 72 4.48 5.32 10.84
N GLY A 73 5.54 5.98 10.38
CA GLY A 73 6.84 5.36 10.24
C GLY A 73 7.78 5.77 11.38
N TYR A 74 8.50 4.78 11.92
CA TYR A 74 9.48 4.96 13.01
C TYR A 74 10.81 4.33 12.63
N TRP A 75 11.89 5.06 12.95
CA TRP A 75 13.25 4.64 12.64
C TRP A 75 13.74 3.56 13.61
N SER A 76 14.54 2.63 13.08
CA SER A 76 15.35 1.77 13.94
C SER A 76 16.37 2.62 14.73
N PRO A 77 16.82 2.14 15.90
CA PRO A 77 17.80 2.88 16.73
C PRO A 77 19.09 3.24 16.01
N ASP A 78 19.51 2.45 15.02
CA ASP A 78 20.71 2.70 14.21
C ASP A 78 20.42 3.57 12.96
N GLY A 79 19.18 3.96 12.73
CA GLY A 79 18.75 4.80 11.61
C GLY A 79 18.81 4.13 10.24
N LYS A 80 19.02 2.81 10.15
CA LYS A 80 19.16 2.08 8.88
C LYS A 80 17.86 1.48 8.38
N ARG A 81 16.86 1.37 9.24
CA ARG A 81 15.56 0.79 8.91
C ARG A 81 14.43 1.70 9.33
N LEU A 82 13.29 1.52 8.66
CA LEU A 82 12.03 2.19 9.00
C LEU A 82 10.97 1.11 9.17
N VAL A 83 10.29 1.08 10.32
CA VAL A 83 9.05 0.32 10.46
C VAL A 83 7.87 1.25 10.17
N PHE A 84 6.88 0.79 9.42
CA PHE A 84 5.75 1.62 9.02
C PHE A 84 4.51 0.76 8.73
N GLN A 85 3.35 1.40 8.76
CA GLN A 85 2.10 0.75 8.36
C GLN A 85 1.76 1.06 6.90
N SER A 86 1.24 0.07 6.18
CA SER A 86 0.83 0.25 4.80
C SER A 86 -0.31 -0.69 4.40
N GLU A 87 -1.22 -0.19 3.55
CA GLU A 87 -2.24 -0.98 2.89
C GLU A 87 -1.71 -1.49 1.55
N ARG A 88 -1.14 -2.69 1.55
CA ARG A 88 -0.58 -3.31 0.34
C ARG A 88 -0.80 -4.83 0.26
N GLU A 89 -1.43 -5.42 1.27
CA GLU A 89 -1.68 -6.86 1.28
C GLU A 89 -2.89 -7.20 0.42
N PRO A 90 -2.75 -8.12 -0.57
CA PRO A 90 -3.89 -8.56 -1.38
C PRO A 90 -5.01 -9.13 -0.50
N GLY A 91 -6.24 -8.66 -0.71
CA GLY A 91 -7.40 -9.14 0.05
C GLY A 91 -7.53 -8.60 1.48
N ASN A 92 -6.57 -7.80 1.95
CA ASN A 92 -6.69 -7.10 3.23
C ASN A 92 -6.73 -5.57 3.01
N PRO A 93 -7.86 -4.90 3.23
CA PRO A 93 -8.02 -3.47 3.04
C PRO A 93 -7.50 -2.64 4.23
N PHE A 94 -6.96 -3.29 5.26
CA PHE A 94 -6.43 -2.64 6.44
C PHE A 94 -4.91 -2.53 6.39
N TYR A 95 -4.36 -1.65 7.22
CA TYR A 95 -2.92 -1.55 7.36
C TYR A 95 -2.31 -2.84 7.87
N GLN A 96 -1.13 -3.14 7.34
CA GLN A 96 -0.21 -4.13 7.87
C GLN A 96 1.13 -3.46 8.16
N ILE A 97 1.94 -4.05 9.04
CA ILE A 97 3.25 -3.51 9.42
C ILE A 97 4.33 -4.08 8.51
N TYR A 98 5.20 -3.19 8.07
CA TYR A 98 6.35 -3.49 7.23
C TYR A 98 7.61 -2.86 7.79
N ALA A 99 8.75 -3.51 7.56
CA ALA A 99 10.07 -2.95 7.78
C ALA A 99 10.76 -2.72 6.44
N LEU A 100 11.26 -1.50 6.22
CA LEU A 100 12.05 -1.10 5.06
C LEU A 100 13.51 -1.00 5.49
N ASP A 101 14.40 -1.69 4.77
CA ASP A 101 15.84 -1.47 4.85
C ASP A 101 16.21 -0.28 3.95
N LEU A 102 16.81 0.75 4.52
CA LEU A 102 17.15 1.97 3.78
C LEU A 102 18.44 1.86 2.98
N THR A 103 19.22 0.79 3.21
CA THR A 103 20.44 0.50 2.47
C THR A 103 20.13 -0.25 1.18
N THR A 104 19.29 -1.28 1.26
CA THR A 104 18.94 -2.13 0.11
C THR A 104 17.66 -1.68 -0.59
N GLY A 105 16.75 -1.02 0.12
CA GLY A 105 15.40 -0.69 -0.35
C GLY A 105 14.40 -1.85 -0.18
N ASP A 106 14.82 -2.97 0.39
CA ASP A 106 13.96 -4.13 0.61
C ASP A 106 12.89 -3.84 1.67
N THR A 107 11.68 -4.31 1.39
CA THR A 107 10.55 -4.18 2.32
C THR A 107 10.03 -5.56 2.68
N LYS A 108 9.96 -5.85 3.99
CA LYS A 108 9.48 -7.11 4.55
C LYS A 108 8.24 -6.86 5.40
N ARG A 109 7.17 -7.67 5.21
CA ARG A 109 6.03 -7.65 6.13
C ARG A 109 6.41 -8.24 7.48
N ILE A 110 6.01 -7.57 8.54
CA ILE A 110 6.24 -7.94 9.95
C ILE A 110 4.98 -8.55 10.56
N SER A 111 3.83 -7.93 10.34
CA SER A 111 2.55 -8.41 10.88
C SER A 111 2.00 -9.62 10.11
N PRO A 112 1.05 -10.38 10.70
CA PRO A 112 0.56 -11.64 10.11
C PRO A 112 -0.13 -11.53 8.75
N GLY A 113 -0.58 -10.35 8.32
CA GLY A 113 -1.28 -10.15 7.04
C GLY A 113 -2.80 -10.24 7.15
N MET A 114 -3.32 -10.50 8.33
CA MET A 114 -4.75 -10.59 8.63
C MET A 114 -5.13 -9.56 9.68
N GLY A 115 -6.40 -9.11 9.64
CA GLY A 115 -6.94 -8.13 10.56
C GLY A 115 -6.35 -6.74 10.33
N LYS A 116 -6.55 -5.89 11.32
CA LYS A 116 -6.02 -4.53 11.37
C LYS A 116 -4.70 -4.52 12.13
N THR A 117 -3.77 -3.66 11.75
CA THR A 117 -2.55 -3.43 12.53
C THR A 117 -2.22 -1.94 12.56
N THR A 118 -1.53 -1.51 13.61
CA THR A 118 -1.10 -0.12 13.78
C THR A 118 0.14 -0.02 14.68
N CYS A 119 0.79 1.15 14.72
CA CYS A 119 1.73 1.62 15.73
C CYS A 119 2.85 0.61 16.04
N ALA A 120 3.81 0.48 15.14
CA ALA A 120 4.92 -0.45 15.32
C ALA A 120 6.22 0.26 15.69
N PHE A 121 7.00 -0.34 16.59
CA PHE A 121 8.29 0.20 17.05
C PHE A 121 9.35 -0.89 17.15
N PHE A 122 10.57 -0.55 16.75
CA PHE A 122 11.74 -1.38 17.06
C PHE A 122 12.07 -1.31 18.54
N ARG A 123 12.30 -2.47 19.15
CA ARG A 123 12.84 -2.50 20.52
C ARG A 123 14.33 -2.18 20.51
N PRO A 124 14.81 -1.14 21.23
CA PRO A 124 16.22 -0.84 21.31
C PRO A 124 17.05 -2.01 21.83
N GLY A 125 18.18 -2.32 21.15
CA GLY A 125 19.09 -3.39 21.55
C GLY A 125 18.55 -4.81 21.40
N SER A 126 17.52 -5.02 20.56
CA SER A 126 16.87 -6.32 20.35
C SER A 126 16.47 -6.49 18.89
N SER A 127 16.17 -7.74 18.48
CA SER A 127 15.55 -8.12 17.22
C SER A 127 14.02 -7.99 17.22
N GLU A 128 13.42 -7.58 18.34
CA GLU A 128 11.98 -7.49 18.48
C GLU A 128 11.40 -6.23 17.85
N ILE A 129 10.26 -6.40 17.16
CA ILE A 129 9.39 -5.32 16.71
C ILE A 129 8.05 -5.48 17.42
N MET A 130 7.61 -4.43 18.10
CA MET A 130 6.27 -4.36 18.71
C MET A 130 5.28 -3.77 17.73
N PHE A 131 4.03 -4.23 17.78
CA PHE A 131 2.91 -3.70 17.01
C PHE A 131 1.58 -4.04 17.66
N ALA A 132 0.54 -3.27 17.36
CA ALA A 132 -0.83 -3.58 17.74
C ALA A 132 -1.55 -4.29 16.60
N SER A 133 -2.42 -5.26 16.91
CA SER A 133 -3.10 -6.05 15.88
C SER A 133 -4.39 -6.71 16.38
N THR A 134 -5.37 -6.85 15.46
CA THR A 134 -6.60 -7.63 15.67
C THR A 134 -6.56 -9.00 15.00
N HIS A 135 -5.39 -9.51 14.61
CA HIS A 135 -5.27 -10.74 13.80
C HIS A 135 -5.79 -12.01 14.51
N LEU A 136 -5.94 -11.98 15.83
CA LEU A 136 -6.53 -13.08 16.60
C LEU A 136 -8.05 -12.97 16.75
N ASP A 137 -8.67 -11.87 16.31
CA ASP A 137 -10.13 -11.77 16.28
C ASP A 137 -10.70 -12.78 15.26
N PRO A 138 -11.58 -13.70 15.67
CA PRO A 138 -12.18 -14.67 14.76
C PRO A 138 -13.01 -14.00 13.64
N ASN A 139 -13.41 -12.76 13.79
CA ASN A 139 -14.15 -11.98 12.78
C ASN A 139 -13.25 -11.19 11.82
N SER A 140 -11.93 -11.20 12.00
CA SER A 140 -11.00 -10.41 11.19
C SER A 140 -11.22 -10.57 9.69
N LYS A 141 -11.40 -11.81 9.22
CA LYS A 141 -11.66 -12.09 7.81
C LYS A 141 -12.98 -11.49 7.33
N LYS A 142 -14.03 -11.62 8.14
CA LYS A 142 -15.34 -11.03 7.81
C LYS A 142 -15.24 -9.51 7.69
N TYR A 143 -14.54 -8.85 8.60
CA TYR A 143 -14.35 -7.40 8.54
C TYR A 143 -13.56 -6.96 7.31
N GLN A 144 -12.58 -7.75 6.87
CA GLN A 144 -11.88 -7.49 5.60
C GLN A 144 -12.83 -7.58 4.39
N GLU A 145 -13.65 -8.62 4.33
CA GLU A 145 -14.63 -8.83 3.27
C GLU A 145 -15.69 -7.72 3.25
N ASP A 146 -16.23 -7.36 4.40
CA ASP A 146 -17.23 -6.28 4.55
C ASP A 146 -16.63 -4.92 4.10
N GLU A 147 -15.40 -4.62 4.47
CA GLU A 147 -14.72 -3.38 4.07
C GLU A 147 -14.45 -3.34 2.55
N LEU A 148 -14.02 -4.45 1.95
CA LEU A 148 -13.84 -4.54 0.51
C LEU A 148 -15.15 -4.37 -0.24
N ALA A 149 -16.23 -5.00 0.24
CA ALA A 149 -17.57 -4.86 -0.33
C ALA A 149 -18.09 -3.41 -0.20
N PHE A 150 -17.87 -2.78 0.96
CA PHE A 150 -18.21 -1.38 1.16
C PHE A 150 -17.50 -0.47 0.15
N ARG A 151 -16.18 -0.62 -0.02
CA ARG A 151 -15.40 0.16 -0.99
C ARG A 151 -15.85 -0.08 -2.43
N ALA A 152 -16.15 -1.33 -2.78
CA ALA A 152 -16.66 -1.68 -4.11
C ALA A 152 -18.04 -1.09 -4.41
N SER A 153 -18.83 -0.81 -3.38
CA SER A 153 -20.16 -0.19 -3.53
C SER A 153 -20.14 1.29 -3.94
N GLY A 154 -18.97 1.93 -3.91
CA GLY A 154 -18.82 3.37 -4.17
C GLY A 154 -19.46 4.29 -3.15
N LYS A 155 -19.99 3.73 -2.05
CA LYS A 155 -20.55 4.55 -0.97
C LYS A 155 -19.43 5.25 -0.20
N GLU A 156 -19.69 6.46 0.21
CA GLU A 156 -18.81 7.21 1.07
C GLU A 156 -19.24 7.08 2.54
N ARG A 157 -18.26 7.10 3.43
CA ARG A 157 -18.51 7.27 4.86
C ARG A 157 -17.61 8.36 5.41
N ARG A 158 -18.11 9.08 6.40
CA ARG A 158 -17.30 10.05 7.13
C ARG A 158 -16.17 9.32 7.85
N TYR A 159 -14.98 9.89 7.82
CA TYR A 159 -13.88 9.39 8.63
C TYR A 159 -14.27 9.33 10.10
N ALA A 160 -13.97 8.22 10.75
CA ALA A 160 -14.06 8.02 12.18
C ALA A 160 -12.83 7.24 12.63
N TRP A 161 -12.43 7.45 13.89
CA TRP A 161 -11.39 6.65 14.50
C TRP A 161 -11.85 5.19 14.58
N ASP A 162 -11.00 4.26 14.17
CA ASP A 162 -11.33 2.84 14.17
C ASP A 162 -11.00 2.24 15.55
N TYR A 163 -11.90 2.45 16.48
CA TYR A 163 -11.79 1.92 17.84
C TYR A 163 -12.29 0.49 17.88
N ASP A 164 -11.35 -0.47 17.78
CA ASP A 164 -11.64 -1.90 17.76
C ASP A 164 -11.15 -2.54 19.08
N ALA A 165 -12.09 -3.11 19.85
CA ALA A 165 -11.82 -3.68 21.18
C ALA A 165 -11.00 -4.99 21.13
N GLU A 166 -10.72 -5.51 19.95
CA GLU A 166 -9.91 -6.71 19.74
C GLU A 166 -8.44 -6.39 19.38
N PHE A 167 -8.03 -5.12 19.46
CA PHE A 167 -6.63 -4.77 19.38
C PHE A 167 -5.88 -5.19 20.62
N ASP A 168 -4.82 -5.96 20.41
CA ASP A 168 -3.80 -6.28 21.41
C ASP A 168 -2.40 -5.91 20.92
N ILE A 169 -1.49 -5.80 21.85
CA ILE A 169 -0.07 -5.55 21.58
C ILE A 169 0.68 -6.87 21.45
N PHE A 170 1.51 -6.96 20.41
CA PHE A 170 2.34 -8.11 20.09
C PHE A 170 3.80 -7.68 19.90
N THR A 171 4.71 -8.62 20.06
CA THR A 171 6.08 -8.51 19.54
C THR A 171 6.35 -9.63 18.56
N LEU A 172 7.10 -9.33 17.49
CA LEU A 172 7.74 -10.30 16.61
C LEU A 172 9.24 -10.21 16.81
N ASP A 173 9.86 -11.31 17.16
CA ASP A 173 11.31 -11.46 17.10
C ASP A 173 11.72 -11.84 15.68
N GLU A 174 12.47 -10.98 14.99
CA GLU A 174 12.86 -11.19 13.59
C GLU A 174 13.91 -12.30 13.40
N GLU A 175 14.70 -12.62 14.42
CA GLU A 175 15.72 -13.68 14.37
C GLU A 175 15.09 -15.07 14.48
N THR A 176 14.12 -15.22 15.39
CA THR A 176 13.46 -16.51 15.64
C THR A 176 12.15 -16.67 14.87
N GLY A 177 11.56 -15.59 14.39
CA GLY A 177 10.22 -15.56 13.78
C GLY A 177 9.08 -15.74 14.78
N GLN A 178 9.37 -15.72 16.07
CA GLN A 178 8.37 -15.94 17.11
C GLN A 178 7.56 -14.68 17.39
N THR A 179 6.24 -14.82 17.41
CA THR A 179 5.32 -13.76 17.83
C THR A 179 4.81 -14.04 19.24
N LYS A 180 4.83 -13.01 20.10
CA LYS A 180 4.32 -13.06 21.46
C LYS A 180 3.23 -12.00 21.65
N ARG A 181 2.07 -12.40 22.17
CA ARG A 181 1.02 -11.50 22.63
C ARG A 181 1.39 -10.94 23.98
N LEU A 182 1.36 -9.62 24.14
CA LEU A 182 1.72 -8.93 25.39
C LEU A 182 0.50 -8.53 26.22
N THR A 183 -0.62 -8.17 25.56
CA THR A 183 -1.87 -7.80 26.24
C THR A 183 -2.99 -8.76 25.90
N THR A 184 -3.94 -8.93 26.79
CA THR A 184 -5.06 -9.87 26.64
C THR A 184 -6.35 -9.35 27.29
N ALA A 185 -6.33 -8.15 27.82
CA ALA A 185 -7.50 -7.51 28.40
C ALA A 185 -8.49 -7.16 27.28
N LYS A 186 -9.79 -7.15 27.62
CA LYS A 186 -10.78 -6.60 26.69
C LYS A 186 -10.63 -5.08 26.63
N GLY A 187 -10.52 -4.57 25.44
CA GLY A 187 -10.40 -3.13 25.21
C GLY A 187 -9.46 -2.85 24.05
N TYR A 188 -9.28 -1.57 23.78
CA TYR A 188 -8.41 -1.11 22.72
C TYR A 188 -6.98 -0.97 23.25
N ASP A 189 -6.16 -2.00 23.03
CA ASP A 189 -4.74 -1.98 23.37
C ASP A 189 -3.91 -1.70 22.10
N ALA A 190 -3.58 -0.45 21.89
CA ALA A 190 -2.78 0.00 20.74
C ALA A 190 -1.82 1.13 21.15
N GLU A 191 -1.03 1.63 20.21
CA GLU A 191 -0.16 2.79 20.39
C GLU A 191 0.92 2.60 21.47
N GLY A 192 1.36 1.35 21.65
CA GLY A 192 2.51 1.05 22.52
C GLY A 192 3.80 1.66 21.99
N GLY A 193 4.75 2.00 22.89
CA GLY A 193 6.09 2.49 22.59
C GLY A 193 7.12 1.95 23.58
N TYR A 194 8.40 2.01 23.23
CA TYR A 194 9.53 1.68 24.12
C TYR A 194 10.17 2.94 24.67
#